data_6ff8aedc6db18d5d6bed22dd3cfe3189
#
_entry.id   6ff8aedc6db18d5d6bed22dd3cfe3189
#
_cell.length_a   1.000
_cell.length_b   1.000
_cell.length_c   1.000
_cell.angle_alpha   90.00
_cell.angle_beta   90.00
_cell.angle_gamma   90.00
#
_symmetry.space_group_name_H-M   'P 1'
#
loop_
_entity.id
_entity.type
_entity.pdbx_description
1 polymer ?
#
loop_
_entity_poly.entity_id
_entity_poly.type
_entity_poly.pdbx_seq_one_letter_code
_entity_poly.pdbx_strand_id
1 'polypeptide(L)'
;NSLLPLPVKQVLNNHNLKGMHNILGNLIEIENVYSLAISTALGASSSNIVVDNSECAKTAIKYLNDEKIGRVTFLPLDTLKPKEIDIDTKNTLNNEIGFIGIASNLIKYNSLYSNIVSNILGNVIVVDNIDNANRISKIINHRYKIVTLNGEVLHVGGSITGGFNKTSNIITIKYELENYIK
;
A
#
# COMPACT_ATOMS: atom_id res chain seq x y z
N ASN A 1 -0.62 -12.43 16.48
CA ASN A 1 -0.98 -11.17 15.92
C ASN A 1 -2.49 -11.05 15.72
N SER A 2 -3.17 -10.44 16.69
CA SER A 2 -4.64 -10.40 16.78
C SER A 2 -5.30 -9.47 15.73
N LEU A 3 -4.50 -8.67 15.02
CA LEU A 3 -5.01 -7.66 14.09
C LEU A 3 -5.14 -8.17 12.66
N LEU A 4 -4.51 -9.28 12.34
CA LEU A 4 -4.61 -9.85 11.01
C LEU A 4 -5.95 -10.57 10.84
N PRO A 5 -6.58 -10.48 9.65
CA PRO A 5 -7.73 -11.32 9.34
C PRO A 5 -7.41 -12.80 9.53
N LEU A 6 -8.35 -13.58 10.01
CA LEU A 6 -8.14 -15.00 10.27
C LEU A 6 -7.59 -15.76 9.05
N PRO A 7 -8.13 -15.56 7.82
CA PRO A 7 -7.59 -16.29 6.68
C PRO A 7 -6.11 -16.00 6.42
N VAL A 8 -5.68 -14.73 6.61
CA VAL A 8 -4.27 -14.34 6.45
C VAL A 8 -3.40 -15.06 7.48
N LYS A 9 -3.83 -15.10 8.75
CA LYS A 9 -3.11 -15.83 9.80
C LYS A 9 -2.98 -17.31 9.46
N GLN A 10 -4.06 -17.93 9.01
CA GLN A 10 -4.07 -19.35 8.70
C GLN A 10 -3.09 -19.70 7.58
N VAL A 11 -3.05 -18.86 6.53
CA VAL A 11 -2.08 -19.07 5.44
C VAL A 11 -0.64 -18.92 5.94
N LEU A 12 -0.36 -17.83 6.67
CA LEU A 12 1.01 -17.57 7.15
C LEU A 12 1.49 -18.60 8.16
N ASN A 13 0.58 -19.19 8.93
CA ASN A 13 0.93 -20.21 9.94
C ASN A 13 1.00 -21.62 9.36
N ASN A 14 0.59 -21.82 8.11
CA ASN A 14 0.65 -23.12 7.47
C ASN A 14 2.00 -23.31 6.77
N HIS A 15 2.93 -23.95 7.45
CA HIS A 15 4.31 -24.16 6.95
C HIS A 15 4.39 -25.12 5.76
N ASN A 16 3.30 -25.81 5.42
CA ASN A 16 3.25 -26.65 4.22
C ASN A 16 3.03 -25.82 2.94
N LEU A 17 2.59 -24.58 3.06
CA LEU A 17 2.44 -23.68 1.93
C LEU A 17 3.79 -23.02 1.63
N LYS A 18 4.31 -23.26 0.43
CA LYS A 18 5.63 -22.76 0.01
C LYS A 18 5.49 -21.40 -0.67
N GLY A 19 6.58 -20.63 -0.63
CA GLY A 19 6.70 -19.38 -1.36
C GLY A 19 5.96 -18.19 -0.73
N MET A 20 5.52 -18.32 0.51
CA MET A 20 4.89 -17.21 1.25
C MET A 20 5.96 -16.32 1.85
N HIS A 21 5.94 -15.01 1.53
CA HIS A 21 6.92 -14.07 2.07
C HIS A 21 6.44 -13.36 3.33
N ASN A 22 5.26 -12.89 3.33
CA ASN A 22 4.57 -12.19 4.44
C ASN A 22 3.51 -11.26 3.85
N ILE A 23 2.77 -10.57 4.69
CA ILE A 23 1.90 -9.48 4.23
C ILE A 23 2.74 -8.29 3.79
N LEU A 24 2.23 -7.53 2.81
CA LEU A 24 2.95 -6.38 2.27
C LEU A 24 3.34 -5.39 3.37
N GLY A 25 2.44 -5.12 4.32
CA GLY A 25 2.70 -4.17 5.41
C GLY A 25 3.90 -4.54 6.28
N ASN A 26 4.27 -5.81 6.35
CA ASN A 26 5.45 -6.25 7.11
C ASN A 26 6.75 -6.25 6.30
N LEU A 27 6.65 -6.04 4.99
CA LEU A 27 7.80 -6.08 4.08
C LEU A 27 8.32 -4.68 3.75
N ILE A 28 7.68 -3.63 4.26
CA ILE A 28 8.06 -2.24 4.02
C ILE A 28 8.31 -1.52 5.33
N GLU A 29 9.18 -0.52 5.27
CA GLU A 29 9.47 0.38 6.39
C GLU A 29 9.08 1.79 6.00
N ILE A 30 8.34 2.48 6.88
CA ILE A 30 7.79 3.80 6.61
C ILE A 30 8.18 4.74 7.75
N GLU A 31 8.71 5.92 7.42
CA GLU A 31 8.92 6.96 8.43
C GLU A 31 7.57 7.39 9.02
N ASN A 32 7.57 7.67 10.31
CA ASN A 32 6.33 7.97 11.04
C ASN A 32 5.51 9.10 10.40
N VAL A 33 6.18 10.12 9.88
CA VAL A 33 5.50 11.26 9.25
C VAL A 33 4.67 10.85 8.03
N TYR A 34 5.03 9.76 7.35
CA TYR A 34 4.32 9.27 6.17
C TYR A 34 3.39 8.10 6.47
N SER A 35 3.34 7.62 7.70
CA SER A 35 2.63 6.37 8.02
C SER A 35 1.14 6.43 7.67
N LEU A 36 0.47 7.55 7.98
CA LEU A 36 -0.94 7.69 7.67
C LEU A 36 -1.19 7.77 6.15
N ALA A 37 -0.38 8.55 5.43
CA ALA A 37 -0.52 8.67 3.97
C ALA A 37 -0.31 7.33 3.29
N ILE A 38 0.76 6.61 3.63
CA ILE A 38 1.10 5.34 3.00
C ILE A 38 0.08 4.26 3.38
N SER A 39 -0.32 4.17 4.64
CA SER A 39 -1.33 3.19 5.05
C SER A 39 -2.67 3.44 4.35
N THR A 40 -3.03 4.71 4.15
CA THR A 40 -4.23 5.08 3.40
C THR A 40 -4.11 4.67 1.92
N ALA A 41 -2.95 4.93 1.32
CA ALA A 41 -2.69 4.54 -0.07
C ALA A 41 -2.74 3.03 -0.27
N LEU A 42 -2.19 2.27 0.67
CA LEU A 42 -2.21 0.81 0.61
C LEU A 42 -3.62 0.24 0.83
N GLY A 43 -4.37 0.82 1.77
CA GLY A 43 -5.67 0.29 2.14
C GLY A 43 -5.61 -1.20 2.49
N ALA A 44 -6.53 -1.98 1.95
CA ALA A 44 -6.59 -3.42 2.21
C ALA A 44 -5.34 -4.17 1.72
N SER A 45 -4.57 -3.62 0.78
CA SER A 45 -3.40 -4.33 0.25
C SER A 45 -2.28 -4.49 1.28
N SER A 46 -2.32 -3.74 2.39
CA SER A 46 -1.35 -3.93 3.48
C SER A 46 -1.39 -5.34 4.05
N SER A 47 -2.55 -6.01 3.99
CA SER A 47 -2.75 -7.39 4.47
C SER A 47 -2.66 -8.44 3.36
N ASN A 48 -2.34 -8.06 2.15
CA ASN A 48 -2.16 -9.00 1.04
C ASN A 48 -0.84 -9.74 1.20
N ILE A 49 -0.82 -11.02 0.86
CA ILE A 49 0.36 -11.87 1.05
C ILE A 49 1.20 -11.88 -0.23
N VAL A 50 2.47 -11.51 -0.10
CA VAL A 50 3.45 -11.59 -1.19
C VAL A 50 3.90 -13.04 -1.34
N VAL A 51 3.85 -13.56 -2.55
CA VAL A 51 4.22 -14.94 -2.88
C VAL A 51 5.20 -14.97 -4.06
N ASP A 52 5.97 -16.07 -4.16
CA ASP A 52 6.96 -16.23 -5.23
C ASP A 52 6.33 -16.13 -6.62
N ASN A 53 5.19 -16.81 -6.81
CA ASN A 53 4.57 -16.94 -8.12
C ASN A 53 3.08 -17.28 -7.98
N SER A 54 2.38 -17.29 -9.11
CA SER A 54 0.96 -17.58 -9.12
C SER A 54 0.62 -19.01 -8.70
N GLU A 55 1.52 -19.96 -8.92
CA GLU A 55 1.29 -21.34 -8.50
C GLU A 55 1.24 -21.46 -6.98
N CYS A 56 2.11 -20.73 -6.28
CA CYS A 56 2.05 -20.65 -4.82
C CYS A 56 0.73 -20.07 -4.33
N ALA A 57 0.24 -19.04 -4.99
CA ALA A 57 -1.06 -18.45 -4.68
C ALA A 57 -2.20 -19.46 -4.90
N LYS A 58 -2.18 -20.18 -6.01
CA LYS A 58 -3.21 -21.19 -6.32
C LYS A 58 -3.25 -22.28 -5.26
N THR A 59 -2.09 -22.76 -4.83
CA THR A 59 -2.00 -23.78 -3.77
C THR A 59 -2.60 -23.29 -2.46
N ALA A 60 -2.29 -22.04 -2.08
CA ALA A 60 -2.85 -21.45 -0.87
C ALA A 60 -4.38 -21.25 -1.00
N ILE A 61 -4.86 -20.85 -2.17
CA ILE A 61 -6.31 -20.69 -2.42
C ILE A 61 -7.01 -22.04 -2.29
N LYS A 62 -6.42 -23.11 -2.82
CA LYS A 62 -6.98 -24.46 -2.67
C LYS A 62 -7.12 -24.82 -1.18
N TYR A 63 -6.10 -24.55 -0.39
CA TYR A 63 -6.15 -24.76 1.07
C TYR A 63 -7.29 -23.98 1.69
N LEU A 64 -7.42 -22.69 1.37
CA LEU A 64 -8.49 -21.85 1.91
C LEU A 64 -9.88 -22.38 1.54
N ASN A 65 -10.06 -22.86 0.32
CA ASN A 65 -11.32 -23.41 -0.16
C ASN A 65 -11.64 -24.75 0.51
N ASP A 66 -10.65 -25.66 0.57
CA ASP A 66 -10.85 -26.99 1.13
C ASP A 66 -11.23 -26.92 2.62
N GLU A 67 -10.62 -26.00 3.34
CA GLU A 67 -10.85 -25.82 4.78
C GLU A 67 -11.93 -24.78 5.09
N LYS A 68 -12.51 -24.16 4.07
CA LYS A 68 -13.59 -23.15 4.21
C LYS A 68 -13.21 -22.02 5.16
N ILE A 69 -11.98 -21.52 5.01
CA ILE A 69 -11.38 -20.53 5.94
C ILE A 69 -11.79 -19.10 5.60
N GLY A 70 -11.88 -18.77 4.29
CA GLY A 70 -12.16 -17.41 3.84
C GLY A 70 -11.29 -17.02 2.65
N ARG A 71 -11.11 -15.71 2.46
CA ARG A 71 -10.47 -15.17 1.25
C ARG A 71 -9.22 -14.39 1.61
N VAL A 72 -8.19 -14.52 0.77
CA VAL A 72 -6.93 -13.77 0.86
C VAL A 72 -6.56 -13.30 -0.55
N THR A 73 -6.03 -12.09 -0.65
CA THR A 73 -5.43 -11.61 -1.89
C THR A 73 -3.93 -11.87 -1.85
N PHE A 74 -3.41 -12.42 -2.93
CA PHE A 74 -1.99 -12.74 -3.08
C PHE A 74 -1.36 -11.83 -4.13
N LEU A 75 -0.10 -11.47 -3.90
CA LEU A 75 0.69 -10.59 -4.77
C LEU A 75 1.90 -11.39 -5.30
N PRO A 76 1.77 -12.03 -6.49
CA PRO A 76 2.87 -12.84 -7.03
C PRO A 76 4.02 -11.97 -7.56
N LEU A 77 5.23 -12.28 -7.11
CA LEU A 77 6.45 -11.57 -7.50
C LEU A 77 6.75 -11.66 -9.00
N ASP A 78 6.38 -12.77 -9.64
CA ASP A 78 6.64 -13.00 -11.06
C ASP A 78 5.59 -12.37 -11.98
N THR A 79 4.50 -11.86 -11.44
CA THR A 79 3.35 -11.41 -12.24
C THR A 79 3.16 -9.89 -12.20
N LEU A 80 3.32 -9.28 -11.01
CA LEU A 80 3.03 -7.85 -10.85
C LEU A 80 4.08 -7.00 -11.55
N LYS A 81 3.59 -6.02 -12.32
CA LYS A 81 4.43 -5.11 -13.10
C LYS A 81 4.53 -3.75 -12.42
N PRO A 82 5.66 -3.06 -12.50
CA PRO A 82 5.78 -1.70 -12.01
C PRO A 82 4.77 -0.77 -12.66
N LYS A 83 4.25 0.18 -11.89
CA LYS A 83 3.47 1.30 -12.40
C LYS A 83 4.25 2.58 -12.13
N GLU A 84 4.19 3.50 -13.06
CA GLU A 84 4.94 4.75 -12.97
C GLU A 84 4.06 5.93 -13.36
N ILE A 85 4.43 7.10 -12.89
CA ILE A 85 3.87 8.36 -13.35
C ILE A 85 4.70 8.78 -14.56
N ASP A 86 4.04 9.28 -15.61
CA ASP A 86 4.74 9.72 -16.82
C ASP A 86 5.72 10.87 -16.51
N ILE A 87 6.74 11.00 -17.36
CA ILE A 87 7.84 11.94 -17.11
C ILE A 87 7.37 13.40 -17.11
N ASP A 88 6.42 13.75 -17.97
CA ASP A 88 5.91 15.13 -18.04
C ASP A 88 5.18 15.49 -16.75
N THR A 89 4.38 14.58 -16.22
CA THR A 89 3.71 14.78 -14.94
C THR A 89 4.71 14.87 -13.79
N LYS A 90 5.74 14.01 -13.77
CA LYS A 90 6.81 14.11 -12.74
C LYS A 90 7.48 15.48 -12.77
N ASN A 91 7.79 16.00 -13.94
CA ASN A 91 8.42 17.31 -14.08
C ASN A 91 7.49 18.43 -13.58
N THR A 92 6.20 18.32 -13.87
CA THR A 92 5.20 19.27 -13.36
C THR A 92 5.15 19.24 -11.84
N LEU A 93 5.08 18.03 -11.25
CA LEU A 93 4.99 17.85 -9.79
C LEU A 93 6.18 18.45 -9.06
N ASN A 94 7.38 18.32 -9.60
CA ASN A 94 8.59 18.82 -8.94
C ASN A 94 8.58 20.31 -8.66
N ASN A 95 7.77 21.07 -9.40
CA ASN A 95 7.65 22.52 -9.26
C ASN A 95 6.42 22.95 -8.46
N GLU A 96 5.61 22.00 -7.97
CA GLU A 96 4.37 22.31 -7.29
C GLU A 96 4.54 22.39 -5.78
N ILE A 97 4.01 23.47 -5.19
CA ILE A 97 4.00 23.66 -3.73
C ILE A 97 3.17 22.55 -3.09
N GLY A 98 3.72 21.93 -2.05
CA GLY A 98 3.04 20.88 -1.30
C GLY A 98 3.34 19.47 -1.80
N PHE A 99 3.94 19.30 -2.96
CA PHE A 99 4.34 17.98 -3.43
C PHE A 99 5.46 17.43 -2.54
N ILE A 100 5.26 16.25 -1.99
CA ILE A 100 6.26 15.59 -1.12
C ILE A 100 7.05 14.56 -1.91
N GLY A 101 6.37 13.71 -2.66
CA GLY A 101 7.03 12.66 -3.45
C GLY A 101 6.06 11.63 -3.97
N ILE A 102 6.59 10.68 -4.73
CA ILE A 102 5.86 9.50 -5.16
C ILE A 102 5.89 8.49 -4.00
N ALA A 103 4.74 7.90 -3.67
CA ALA A 103 4.60 7.05 -2.48
C ALA A 103 5.67 5.95 -2.41
N SER A 104 5.97 5.28 -3.52
CA SER A 104 6.97 4.21 -3.54
C SER A 104 8.38 4.69 -3.20
N ASN A 105 8.68 5.98 -3.37
CA ASN A 105 9.99 6.56 -3.07
C ASN A 105 10.11 7.03 -1.62
N LEU A 106 9.03 7.02 -0.85
CA LEU A 106 8.99 7.50 0.54
C LEU A 106 9.11 6.37 1.55
N ILE A 107 9.31 5.16 1.10
CA ILE A 107 9.38 3.97 1.94
C ILE A 107 10.65 3.20 1.63
N LYS A 108 11.03 2.31 2.56
CA LYS A 108 12.18 1.42 2.40
C LYS A 108 11.70 -0.03 2.33
N TYR A 109 12.34 -0.81 1.50
CA TYR A 109 12.01 -2.21 1.32
C TYR A 109 13.16 -2.94 0.62
N ASN A 110 13.19 -4.26 0.74
CA ASN A 110 14.15 -5.08 0.02
C ASN A 110 13.85 -5.00 -1.49
N SER A 111 14.88 -4.84 -2.32
CA SER A 111 14.73 -4.72 -3.78
C SER A 111 14.01 -5.90 -4.42
N LEU A 112 13.98 -7.05 -3.77
CA LEU A 112 13.19 -8.21 -4.21
C LEU A 112 11.72 -7.85 -4.43
N TYR A 113 11.18 -6.89 -3.65
CA TYR A 113 9.77 -6.50 -3.67
C TYR A 113 9.49 -5.28 -4.53
N SER A 114 10.49 -4.78 -5.28
CA SER A 114 10.33 -3.49 -5.99
C SER A 114 9.19 -3.48 -7.00
N ASN A 115 8.96 -4.58 -7.73
CA ASN A 115 7.85 -4.64 -8.68
C ASN A 115 6.48 -4.57 -7.99
N ILE A 116 6.35 -5.21 -6.84
CA ILE A 116 5.11 -5.19 -6.07
C ILE A 116 4.86 -3.80 -5.47
N VAL A 117 5.87 -3.22 -4.85
CA VAL A 117 5.77 -1.88 -4.27
C VAL A 117 5.43 -0.86 -5.35
N SER A 118 6.12 -0.91 -6.49
CA SER A 118 5.87 -0.01 -7.60
C SER A 118 4.49 -0.23 -8.21
N ASN A 119 4.01 -1.48 -8.29
CA ASN A 119 2.67 -1.77 -8.80
C ASN A 119 1.59 -1.07 -7.98
N ILE A 120 1.76 -1.02 -6.67
CA ILE A 120 0.73 -0.49 -5.76
C ILE A 120 0.95 1.00 -5.48
N LEU A 121 2.20 1.45 -5.34
CA LEU A 121 2.53 2.79 -4.88
C LEU A 121 3.31 3.63 -5.89
N GLY A 122 3.72 3.06 -7.01
CA GLY A 122 4.55 3.77 -8.00
C GLY A 122 3.84 4.86 -8.77
N ASN A 123 2.51 4.87 -8.77
CA ASN A 123 1.70 5.90 -9.40
C ASN A 123 0.80 6.64 -8.42
N VAL A 124 1.18 6.66 -7.14
CA VAL A 124 0.48 7.40 -6.08
C VAL A 124 1.34 8.58 -5.66
N ILE A 125 0.73 9.75 -5.63
CA ILE A 125 1.37 11.03 -5.28
C ILE A 125 1.06 11.35 -3.82
N VAL A 126 2.07 11.80 -3.08
CA VAL A 126 1.90 12.26 -1.69
C VAL A 126 2.07 13.77 -1.64
N VAL A 127 1.10 14.46 -1.04
CA VAL A 127 1.04 15.92 -0.91
C VAL A 127 0.76 16.27 0.55
N ASP A 128 1.20 17.45 0.97
CA ASP A 128 1.14 17.85 2.38
C ASP A 128 -0.28 18.05 2.93
N ASN A 129 -1.17 18.71 2.17
CA ASN A 129 -2.53 19.01 2.66
C ASN A 129 -3.55 18.97 1.52
N ILE A 130 -4.83 19.02 1.91
CA ILE A 130 -5.95 18.88 0.97
C ILE A 130 -6.03 20.03 -0.04
N ASP A 131 -5.70 21.25 0.35
CA ASP A 131 -5.77 22.41 -0.54
C ASP A 131 -4.73 22.28 -1.67
N ASN A 132 -3.49 21.95 -1.30
CA ASN A 132 -2.44 21.71 -2.28
C ASN A 132 -2.75 20.48 -3.14
N ALA A 133 -3.28 19.42 -2.53
CA ALA A 133 -3.67 18.20 -3.26
C ALA A 133 -4.75 18.50 -4.30
N ASN A 134 -5.77 19.29 -3.93
CA ASN A 134 -6.85 19.66 -4.85
C ASN A 134 -6.32 20.45 -6.05
N ARG A 135 -5.44 21.42 -5.79
CA ARG A 135 -4.81 22.22 -6.86
C ARG A 135 -3.98 21.32 -7.78
N ILE A 136 -3.14 20.47 -7.23
CA ILE A 136 -2.28 19.56 -8.00
C ILE A 136 -3.14 18.58 -8.82
N SER A 137 -4.19 18.03 -8.22
CA SER A 137 -5.08 17.10 -8.88
C SER A 137 -5.68 17.71 -10.16
N LYS A 138 -6.10 18.98 -10.10
CA LYS A 138 -6.61 19.69 -11.27
C LYS A 138 -5.52 19.92 -12.33
N ILE A 139 -4.32 20.27 -11.92
CA ILE A 139 -3.19 20.51 -12.83
C ILE A 139 -2.86 19.25 -13.63
N ILE A 140 -2.92 18.07 -12.99
CA ILE A 140 -2.64 16.80 -13.65
C ILE A 140 -3.88 16.14 -14.24
N ASN A 141 -5.00 16.86 -14.31
CA ASN A 141 -6.27 16.39 -14.89
C ASN A 141 -6.79 15.12 -14.23
N HIS A 142 -6.63 14.99 -12.90
CA HIS A 142 -7.13 13.87 -12.10
C HIS A 142 -6.65 12.50 -12.60
N ARG A 143 -5.47 12.44 -13.22
CA ARG A 143 -4.98 11.20 -13.84
C ARG A 143 -4.35 10.21 -12.84
N TYR A 144 -3.90 10.69 -11.70
CA TYR A 144 -3.25 9.86 -10.69
C TYR A 144 -3.86 10.11 -9.32
N LYS A 145 -3.85 9.06 -8.49
CA LYS A 145 -4.28 9.15 -7.11
C LYS A 145 -3.31 10.00 -6.30
N ILE A 146 -3.85 10.88 -5.47
CA ILE A 146 -3.09 11.69 -4.51
C ILE A 146 -3.56 11.33 -3.10
N VAL A 147 -2.62 11.15 -2.18
CA VAL A 147 -2.92 11.02 -0.75
C VAL A 147 -2.23 12.17 0.00
N THR A 148 -2.89 12.68 1.03
CA THR A 148 -2.30 13.72 1.87
C THR A 148 -1.72 13.14 3.14
N LEU A 149 -0.88 13.93 3.83
CA LEU A 149 -0.34 13.52 5.12
C LEU A 149 -1.43 13.30 6.18
N ASN A 150 -2.60 13.91 6.00
CA ASN A 150 -3.76 13.72 6.88
C ASN A 150 -4.63 12.51 6.49
N GLY A 151 -4.28 11.82 5.43
CA GLY A 151 -5.00 10.63 5.00
C GLY A 151 -6.20 10.87 4.10
N GLU A 152 -6.36 12.08 3.54
CA GLU A 152 -7.35 12.29 2.48
C GLU A 152 -6.87 11.66 1.18
N VAL A 153 -7.81 11.23 0.35
CA VAL A 153 -7.51 10.61 -0.95
C VAL A 153 -8.25 11.36 -2.05
N LEU A 154 -7.51 11.81 -3.05
CA LEU A 154 -8.08 12.35 -4.29
C LEU A 154 -7.90 11.26 -5.34
N HIS A 155 -9.03 10.65 -5.73
CA HIS A 155 -9.02 9.49 -6.63
C HIS A 155 -8.83 9.89 -8.07
N VAL A 156 -8.37 8.94 -8.88
CA VAL A 156 -8.36 9.10 -10.34
C VAL A 156 -9.78 9.44 -10.79
N GLY A 157 -9.91 10.48 -11.62
CA GLY A 157 -11.21 10.93 -12.11
C GLY A 157 -11.87 12.01 -11.27
N GLY A 158 -11.43 12.25 -10.01
CA GLY A 158 -11.80 13.44 -9.27
C GLY A 158 -12.59 13.27 -7.98
N SER A 159 -13.04 12.07 -7.62
CA SER A 159 -13.70 11.89 -6.32
C SER A 159 -12.71 12.06 -5.17
N ILE A 160 -13.22 12.49 -4.02
CA ILE A 160 -12.39 12.80 -2.84
C ILE A 160 -12.94 12.08 -1.63
N THR A 161 -12.07 11.38 -0.92
CA THR A 161 -12.39 10.70 0.34
C THR A 161 -11.60 11.35 1.47
N GLY A 162 -12.27 11.66 2.57
CA GLY A 162 -11.62 12.24 3.74
C GLY A 162 -12.53 12.27 4.94
N GLY A 163 -12.06 12.89 6.01
CA GLY A 163 -12.74 12.96 7.28
C GLY A 163 -12.06 12.10 8.32
N PHE A 164 -12.53 12.18 9.57
CA PHE A 164 -11.93 11.44 10.66
C PHE A 164 -12.06 9.93 10.43
N ASN A 165 -10.93 9.22 10.41
CA ASN A 165 -10.89 7.79 10.23
C ASN A 165 -10.75 7.09 11.58
N LYS A 166 -11.80 6.40 12.02
CA LYS A 166 -11.79 5.62 13.26
C LYS A 166 -11.15 4.25 13.08
N THR A 167 -10.98 3.82 11.84
CA THR A 167 -10.44 2.49 11.54
C THR A 167 -8.92 2.56 11.49
N SER A 168 -8.28 1.84 12.40
CA SER A 168 -6.83 1.68 12.37
C SER A 168 -6.46 0.47 11.52
N ASN A 169 -5.45 0.61 10.68
CA ASN A 169 -4.89 -0.54 9.95
C ASN A 169 -3.60 -1.02 10.62
N ILE A 170 -3.08 -2.13 10.12
CA ILE A 170 -1.91 -2.80 10.69
C ILE A 170 -0.70 -1.88 10.75
N ILE A 171 -0.47 -1.10 9.70
CA ILE A 171 0.71 -0.21 9.63
C ILE A 171 0.60 0.90 10.66
N THR A 172 -0.56 1.56 10.73
CA THR A 172 -0.79 2.63 11.69
C THR A 172 -0.59 2.14 13.13
N ILE A 173 -1.17 1.00 13.47
CA ILE A 173 -1.04 0.41 14.79
C ILE A 173 0.42 0.06 15.09
N LYS A 174 1.14 -0.51 14.13
CA LYS A 174 2.55 -0.83 14.27
C LYS A 174 3.36 0.40 14.68
N TYR A 175 3.17 1.52 13.99
CA TYR A 175 3.91 2.76 14.27
C TYR A 175 3.46 3.42 15.57
N GLU A 176 2.19 3.35 15.93
CA GLU A 176 1.69 3.81 17.22
C GLU A 176 2.35 3.03 18.36
N LEU A 177 2.46 1.72 18.25
CA LEU A 177 3.12 0.89 19.26
C LEU A 177 4.60 1.21 19.39
N GLU A 178 5.31 1.42 18.28
CA GLU A 178 6.71 1.81 18.31
C GLU A 178 6.91 3.14 19.02
N ASN A 179 6.06 4.12 18.77
CA ASN A 179 6.13 5.42 19.43
C ASN A 179 5.79 5.33 20.92
N TYR A 180 4.85 4.46 21.29
CA TYR A 180 4.46 4.30 22.68
C TYR A 180 5.58 3.67 23.51
N ILE A 181 6.32 2.72 22.94
CA ILE A 181 7.40 2.01 23.63
C ILE A 181 8.63 2.92 23.84
N LYS A 182 8.83 3.89 22.97
CA LYS A 182 9.90 4.86 23.10
C LYS A 182 9.58 5.87 24.20
#